data_672c38033a96513485b899c466611ef7
#
_entry.id   672c38033a96513485b899c466611ef7
#
_cell.length_a   1.000
_cell.length_b   1.000
_cell.length_c   1.000
_cell.angle_alpha   90.00
_cell.angle_beta   90.00
_cell.angle_gamma   90.00
#
_symmetry.space_group_name_H-M   'P 1'
#
loop_
_entity.id
_entity.type
_entity.pdbx_description
1 polymer ?
#
loop_
_entity_poly.entity_id
_entity_poly.type
_entity_poly.pdbx_seq_one_letter_code
_entity_poly.pdbx_strand_id
1 'polypeptide(L)'
;MCLKSQEMRKLAPELDPLRIGTGWKKEDLGKVQVMVESTYGDSHPGSGHLNILVEEVRKGIAEEGGFGARYFCTDICDGESQGTDGINYSLASREMIANMI
;
A
#
# COMPACT_ATOMS: atom_id res chain seq x y z
N MET A 1 23.05 -1.04 12.35
CA MET A 1 22.13 -2.01 11.70
C MET A 1 21.83 -1.52 10.29
N CYS A 2 21.98 -2.39 9.31
CA CYS A 2 21.67 -2.04 7.92
C CYS A 2 20.18 -2.31 7.64
N LEU A 3 19.49 -1.34 7.05
CA LEU A 3 18.09 -1.51 6.65
C LEU A 3 18.01 -2.47 5.45
N LYS A 4 17.03 -3.36 5.45
CA LYS A 4 16.77 -4.28 4.34
C LYS A 4 16.61 -3.55 3.00
N SER A 5 15.97 -2.39 3.02
CA SER A 5 15.83 -1.56 1.83
C SER A 5 17.18 -1.13 1.23
N GLN A 6 18.19 -0.90 2.06
CA GLN A 6 19.52 -0.52 1.61
C GLN A 6 20.31 -1.73 1.10
N GLU A 7 20.11 -2.90 1.69
CA GLU A 7 20.66 -4.15 1.16
C GLU A 7 20.13 -4.46 -0.23
N MET A 8 18.81 -4.30 -0.40
CA MET A 8 18.14 -4.52 -1.69
C MET A 8 18.67 -3.58 -2.78
N ARG A 9 18.95 -2.33 -2.47
CA ARG A 9 19.53 -1.36 -3.43
C ARG A 9 20.91 -1.79 -3.93
N LYS A 10 21.70 -2.46 -3.09
CA LYS A 10 23.02 -3.00 -3.49
C LYS A 10 22.89 -4.21 -4.40
N LEU A 11 21.90 -5.07 -4.12
CA LEU A 11 21.66 -6.28 -4.90
C LEU A 11 20.94 -6.01 -6.22
N ALA A 12 20.06 -5.03 -6.23
CA ALA A 12 19.22 -4.66 -7.36
C ALA A 12 19.26 -3.14 -7.57
N PRO A 13 20.35 -2.60 -8.15
CA PRO A 13 20.52 -1.14 -8.30
C PRO A 13 19.45 -0.49 -9.18
N GLU A 14 18.76 -1.25 -10.01
CA GLU A 14 17.63 -0.80 -10.82
C GLU A 14 16.41 -0.33 -9.99
N LEU A 15 16.38 -0.63 -8.69
CA LEU A 15 15.33 -0.12 -7.79
C LEU A 15 15.33 1.42 -7.73
N ASP A 16 16.49 2.03 -7.74
CA ASP A 16 16.60 3.48 -7.61
C ASP A 16 15.92 4.24 -8.76
N PRO A 17 16.25 3.98 -10.04
CA PRO A 17 15.55 4.66 -11.15
C PRO A 17 14.07 4.31 -11.22
N LEU A 18 13.65 3.11 -10.86
CA LEU A 18 12.23 2.74 -10.83
C LEU A 18 11.45 3.57 -9.81
N ARG A 19 12.00 3.73 -8.61
CA ARG A 19 11.37 4.54 -7.55
C ARG A 19 11.35 6.03 -7.90
N ILE A 20 12.46 6.55 -8.41
CA ILE A 20 12.53 7.93 -8.87
C ILE A 20 11.52 8.19 -9.99
N GLY A 21 11.34 7.23 -10.90
CA GLY A 21 10.34 7.28 -11.95
C GLY A 21 8.90 7.35 -11.44
N THR A 22 8.62 6.87 -10.23
CA THR A 22 7.31 7.00 -9.57
C THR A 22 7.18 8.23 -8.68
N GLY A 23 8.18 9.10 -8.67
CA GLY A 23 8.15 10.38 -7.95
C GLY A 23 8.87 10.40 -6.61
N TRP A 24 9.61 9.36 -6.24
CA TRP A 24 10.46 9.41 -5.05
C TRP A 24 11.60 10.39 -5.29
N LYS A 25 11.95 11.15 -4.27
CA LYS A 25 13.12 11.99 -4.30
C LYS A 25 14.38 11.17 -3.98
N LYS A 26 15.52 11.64 -4.40
CA LYS A 26 16.81 10.96 -4.16
C LYS A 26 17.07 10.75 -2.67
N GLU A 27 16.72 11.72 -1.84
CA GLU A 27 16.85 11.61 -0.38
C GLU A 27 15.92 10.59 0.26
N ASP A 28 14.80 10.26 -0.37
CA ASP A 28 13.84 9.27 0.15
C ASP A 28 14.39 7.84 0.07
N LEU A 29 15.28 7.58 -0.88
CA LEU A 29 15.84 6.25 -1.10
C LEU A 29 16.63 5.72 0.09
N GLY A 30 17.20 6.61 0.91
CA GLY A 30 17.98 6.25 2.09
C GLY A 30 17.18 6.18 3.40
N LYS A 31 15.91 6.59 3.38
CA LYS A 31 15.05 6.63 4.57
C LYS A 31 14.53 5.23 4.96
N VAL A 32 14.07 5.11 6.20
CA VAL A 32 13.24 3.97 6.62
C VAL A 32 11.97 3.98 5.78
N GLN A 33 11.66 2.85 5.15
CA GLN A 33 10.50 2.71 4.29
C GLN A 33 9.39 1.97 5.03
N VAL A 34 8.20 2.54 5.03
CA VAL A 34 7.02 1.96 5.66
C VAL A 34 5.96 1.76 4.58
N MET A 35 5.48 0.52 4.44
CA MET A 35 4.37 0.22 3.54
C MET A 35 3.08 0.76 4.13
N VAL A 36 2.34 1.54 3.34
CA VAL A 36 1.01 2.03 3.68
C VAL A 36 0.02 1.39 2.71
N GLU A 37 -0.66 0.38 3.19
CA GLU A 37 -1.57 -0.44 2.39
C GLU A 37 -3.02 -0.01 2.59
N SER A 38 -3.84 -0.14 1.56
CA SER A 38 -5.26 0.22 1.63
C SER A 38 -6.06 -0.52 0.57
N THR A 39 -7.33 -0.75 0.87
CA THR A 39 -8.35 -1.24 -0.06
C THR A 39 -9.21 -0.10 -0.61
N TYR A 40 -8.62 1.07 -0.82
CA TYR A 40 -9.33 2.22 -1.40
C TYR A 40 -10.02 1.85 -2.71
N GLY A 41 -11.30 2.24 -2.82
CA GLY A 41 -12.10 1.97 -4.01
C GLY A 41 -13.53 2.52 -3.86
N ASP A 42 -14.35 2.25 -4.84
CA ASP A 42 -15.69 2.78 -4.94
C ASP A 42 -16.81 1.79 -4.55
N SER A 43 -16.47 0.62 -3.98
CA SER A 43 -17.47 -0.40 -3.65
C SER A 43 -18.43 0.03 -2.55
N HIS A 44 -17.94 0.75 -1.53
CA HIS A 44 -18.77 1.15 -0.39
C HIS A 44 -18.19 2.37 0.34
N PRO A 45 -18.99 3.04 1.19
CA PRO A 45 -18.51 4.24 1.93
C PRO A 45 -17.34 4.00 2.87
N GLY A 46 -17.14 2.76 3.30
CA GLY A 46 -15.99 2.38 4.16
C GLY A 46 -14.65 2.42 3.44
N SER A 47 -14.63 2.27 2.12
CA SER A 47 -13.40 2.28 1.32
C SER A 47 -13.20 3.57 0.53
N GLY A 48 -14.27 4.29 0.21
CA GLY A 48 -14.24 5.45 -0.69
C GLY A 48 -13.41 6.65 -0.23
N HIS A 49 -13.03 6.69 1.05
CA HIS A 49 -12.25 7.79 1.64
C HIS A 49 -10.85 7.36 2.11
N LEU A 50 -10.48 6.09 1.93
CA LEU A 50 -9.21 5.56 2.45
C LEU A 50 -7.99 6.24 1.84
N ASN A 51 -8.08 6.76 0.63
CA ASN A 51 -7.01 7.54 0.00
C ASN A 51 -6.62 8.77 0.84
N ILE A 52 -7.59 9.41 1.52
CA ILE A 52 -7.35 10.56 2.40
C ILE A 52 -6.56 10.10 3.62
N LEU A 53 -6.97 8.99 4.24
CA LEU A 53 -6.29 8.43 5.41
C LEU A 53 -4.87 7.99 5.07
N VAL A 54 -4.66 7.38 3.90
CA VAL A 54 -3.33 7.00 3.41
C VAL A 54 -2.40 8.20 3.35
N GLU A 55 -2.86 9.32 2.80
CA GLU A 55 -2.03 10.54 2.71
C GLU A 55 -1.72 11.14 4.09
N GLU A 56 -2.66 11.08 5.03
CA GLU A 56 -2.41 11.54 6.40
C GLU A 56 -1.37 10.65 7.13
N VAL A 57 -1.45 9.33 6.95
CA VAL A 57 -0.45 8.40 7.49
C VAL A 57 0.93 8.67 6.89
N ARG A 58 1.00 8.90 5.58
CA ARG A 58 2.26 9.23 4.90
C ARG A 58 2.89 10.52 5.43
N LYS A 59 2.07 11.54 5.71
CA LYS A 59 2.54 12.78 6.36
C LYS A 59 3.15 12.52 7.72
N GLY A 60 2.48 11.73 8.57
CA GLY A 60 3.00 11.35 9.89
C GLY A 60 4.33 10.61 9.81
N ILE A 61 4.46 9.68 8.86
CA ILE A 61 5.72 8.96 8.62
C ILE A 61 6.82 9.93 8.18
N ALA A 62 6.52 10.87 7.30
CA ALA A 62 7.47 11.87 6.82
C ALA A 62 7.94 12.81 7.94
N GLU A 63 7.07 13.19 8.84
CA GLU A 63 7.39 14.02 10.02
C GLU A 63 8.42 13.34 10.94
N GLU A 64 8.37 12.01 11.01
CA GLU A 64 9.33 11.20 11.78
C GLU A 64 10.58 10.78 10.95
N GLY A 65 10.75 11.34 9.77
CA GLY A 65 11.94 11.11 8.93
C GLY A 65 11.92 9.83 8.09
N GLY A 66 10.78 9.14 8.03
CA GLY A 66 10.58 7.97 7.19
C GLY A 66 10.04 8.31 5.81
N PHE A 67 9.81 7.29 5.00
CA PHE A 67 9.10 7.39 3.74
C PHE A 67 7.94 6.39 3.72
N GLY A 68 6.72 6.89 3.60
CA GLY A 68 5.50 6.09 3.46
C GLY A 68 5.25 5.74 2.00
N ALA A 69 5.49 4.48 1.64
CA ALA A 69 5.21 3.98 0.31
C ALA A 69 3.80 3.38 0.26
N ARG A 70 2.94 3.93 -0.61
CA ARG A 70 1.55 3.49 -0.70
C ARG A 70 1.39 2.37 -1.72
N TYR A 71 0.56 1.40 -1.35
CA TYR A 71 0.13 0.31 -2.21
C TYR A 71 -1.37 0.11 -2.03
N PHE A 72 -2.05 -0.28 -3.08
CA PHE A 72 -3.49 -0.47 -3.04
C PHE A 72 -3.83 -1.90 -3.46
N CYS A 73 -4.64 -2.57 -2.62
CA CYS A 73 -5.29 -3.83 -2.96
C CYS A 73 -6.63 -3.57 -3.64
N THR A 74 -7.17 -4.62 -4.22
CA THR A 74 -8.54 -4.60 -4.73
C THR A 74 -9.53 -4.36 -3.61
N ASP A 75 -10.46 -3.44 -3.83
CA ASP A 75 -11.60 -3.22 -2.95
C ASP A 75 -12.60 -4.38 -3.08
N ILE A 76 -13.23 -4.74 -1.96
CA ILE A 76 -14.28 -5.76 -1.88
C ILE A 76 -15.43 -5.27 -1.01
N CYS A 77 -16.63 -5.75 -1.25
CA CYS A 77 -17.80 -5.41 -0.46
C CYS A 77 -18.75 -6.58 -0.28
N ASP A 78 -18.80 -7.11 0.94
CA ASP A 78 -19.76 -8.18 1.29
C ASP A 78 -21.21 -7.69 1.17
N GLY A 79 -21.45 -6.42 1.48
CA GLY A 79 -22.79 -5.82 1.40
C GLY A 79 -23.38 -5.80 0.01
N GLU A 80 -22.57 -5.59 -1.03
CA GLU A 80 -23.01 -5.60 -2.43
C GLU A 80 -23.35 -7.02 -2.91
N SER A 81 -22.70 -8.03 -2.36
CA SER A 81 -22.84 -9.44 -2.77
C SER A 81 -23.72 -10.27 -1.83
N GLN A 82 -24.10 -9.72 -0.68
CA GLN A 82 -24.89 -10.42 0.32
C GLN A 82 -26.25 -10.86 -0.25
N GLY A 83 -26.62 -12.12 0.03
CA GLY A 83 -27.85 -12.72 -0.49
C GLY A 83 -27.73 -13.28 -1.90
N THR A 84 -26.55 -13.24 -2.50
CA THR A 84 -26.24 -13.83 -3.81
C THR A 84 -25.06 -14.78 -3.69
N ASP A 85 -24.79 -15.56 -4.75
CA ASP A 85 -23.57 -16.41 -4.81
C ASP A 85 -22.27 -15.59 -4.83
N GLY A 86 -22.36 -14.30 -5.13
CA GLY A 86 -21.23 -13.37 -5.13
C GLY A 86 -20.53 -13.27 -3.78
N ILE A 87 -21.24 -13.51 -2.66
CA ILE A 87 -20.62 -13.46 -1.33
C ILE A 87 -19.48 -14.47 -1.18
N ASN A 88 -19.57 -15.63 -1.82
CA ASN A 88 -18.50 -16.63 -1.78
C ASN A 88 -17.21 -16.11 -2.41
N TYR A 89 -17.31 -15.34 -3.49
CA TYR A 89 -16.17 -14.72 -4.17
C TYR A 89 -15.59 -13.56 -3.36
N SER A 90 -16.43 -12.77 -2.71
CA SER A 90 -15.99 -11.69 -1.82
C SER A 90 -15.17 -12.24 -0.66
N LEU A 91 -15.63 -13.30 0.00
CA LEU A 91 -14.93 -13.94 1.11
C LEU A 91 -13.61 -14.58 0.66
N ALA A 92 -13.58 -15.26 -0.49
CA ALA A 92 -12.37 -15.83 -1.07
C ALA A 92 -11.35 -14.74 -1.45
N SER A 93 -11.80 -13.63 -2.02
CA SER A 93 -10.96 -12.48 -2.36
C SER A 93 -10.30 -11.88 -1.12
N ARG A 94 -11.03 -11.78 -0.01
CA ARG A 94 -10.50 -11.29 1.26
C ARG A 94 -9.32 -12.13 1.76
N GLU A 95 -9.44 -13.46 1.67
CA GLU A 95 -8.35 -14.38 2.05
C GLU A 95 -7.12 -14.21 1.13
N MET A 96 -7.34 -14.04 -0.17
CA MET A 96 -6.26 -13.78 -1.13
C MET A 96 -5.53 -12.47 -0.82
N ILE A 97 -6.27 -11.39 -0.53
CA ILE A 97 -5.70 -10.09 -0.16
C ILE A 97 -4.86 -10.23 1.11
N ALA A 98 -5.37 -10.91 2.13
CA ALA A 98 -4.64 -11.14 3.38
C ALA A 98 -3.31 -11.88 3.17
N ASN A 99 -3.22 -12.75 2.17
CA ASN A 99 -1.99 -13.47 1.84
C ASN A 99 -1.04 -12.67 0.94
N MET A 100 -1.50 -11.58 0.32
CA MET A 100 -0.67 -10.71 -0.54
C MET A 100 0.11 -9.67 0.27
N ILE A 101 -0.37 -9.32 1.46
CA ILE A 101 0.21 -8.33 2.35
C ILE A 101 1.18 -8.99 3.33
#